data_0e4f9a358d352c7263750a4f1d38b038
#
_entry.id   0e4f9a358d352c7263750a4f1d38b038
#
_cell.length_a   1.000
_cell.length_b   1.000
_cell.length_c   1.000
_cell.angle_alpha   90.00
_cell.angle_beta   90.00
_cell.angle_gamma   90.00
#
_symmetry.space_group_name_H-M   'P 1'
#
loop_
_entity.id
_entity.type
_entity.pdbx_description
1 polymer ?
#
loop_
_entity_poly.entity_id
_entity_poly.type
_entity_poly.pdbx_seq_one_letter_code
_entity_poly.pdbx_strand_id
1 'polypeptide(L)'
;FHQVSTHREDTEIYGLPTSEQLAALMNVTDHQVFCCGPSGFMDAIKDILLKGGLNPDHYHQESFGTDVTEPEAVDENAETITITFKDKTFNAKRGETLLSVLTKNKIVVPTRCKSGMCGTCQMKLISGTVDMKHQGGLSEQQIDEGYILACCSTLNDNISIL
;
A
#
# COMPACT_ATOMS: atom_id res chain seq x y z
N PHE A 1 -18.93 21.50 7.11
CA PHE A 1 -17.49 21.75 6.94
C PHE A 1 -16.92 20.78 5.91
N HIS A 2 -16.26 21.29 4.89
CA HIS A 2 -15.73 20.50 3.80
C HIS A 2 -14.26 20.86 3.53
N GLN A 3 -13.38 19.85 3.59
CA GLN A 3 -11.94 20.02 3.41
C GLN A 3 -11.38 18.96 2.45
N VAL A 4 -10.53 19.36 1.52
CA VAL A 4 -9.86 18.50 0.57
C VAL A 4 -8.35 18.77 0.50
N SER A 5 -7.56 17.79 0.05
CA SER A 5 -6.10 17.90 -0.02
C SER A 5 -5.59 18.80 -1.16
N THR A 6 -6.44 19.11 -2.14
CA THR A 6 -6.12 19.99 -3.27
C THR A 6 -7.08 21.17 -3.32
N HIS A 7 -6.59 22.31 -3.80
CA HIS A 7 -7.43 23.49 -3.93
C HIS A 7 -8.59 23.24 -4.89
N ARG A 8 -9.82 23.60 -4.46
CA ARG A 8 -11.04 23.61 -5.25
C ARG A 8 -11.82 24.88 -4.91
N GLU A 9 -12.51 25.45 -5.90
CA GLU A 9 -13.29 26.67 -5.71
C GLU A 9 -14.51 26.49 -4.78
N ASP A 10 -14.95 25.23 -4.63
CA ASP A 10 -16.13 24.84 -3.83
C ASP A 10 -15.77 24.41 -2.41
N THR A 11 -14.52 24.59 -1.97
CA THR A 11 -14.06 24.20 -0.62
C THR A 11 -13.68 25.40 0.21
N GLU A 12 -14.07 25.38 1.48
CA GLU A 12 -13.70 26.41 2.46
C GLU A 12 -12.24 26.30 2.89
N ILE A 13 -11.75 25.06 3.01
CA ILE A 13 -10.39 24.76 3.47
C ILE A 13 -9.84 23.58 2.68
N TYR A 14 -8.56 23.60 2.35
CA TYR A 14 -7.87 22.49 1.69
C TYR A 14 -6.54 22.16 2.41
N GLY A 15 -6.02 20.98 2.17
CA GLY A 15 -4.85 20.42 2.87
C GLY A 15 -5.24 19.55 4.06
N LEU A 16 -4.27 19.14 4.85
CA LEU A 16 -4.51 18.44 6.12
C LEU A 16 -5.05 19.43 7.15
N PRO A 17 -6.02 19.02 8.00
CA PRO A 17 -6.52 19.89 9.07
C PRO A 17 -5.40 20.21 10.06
N THR A 18 -5.37 21.43 10.57
CA THR A 18 -4.47 21.83 11.65
C THR A 18 -5.10 21.55 13.03
N SER A 19 -4.26 21.54 14.07
CA SER A 19 -4.74 21.40 15.46
C SER A 19 -5.72 22.49 15.86
N GLU A 20 -5.49 23.74 15.41
CA GLU A 20 -6.37 24.87 15.69
C GLU A 20 -7.73 24.72 14.98
N GLN A 21 -7.74 24.24 13.75
CA GLN A 21 -8.97 23.99 13.00
C GLN A 21 -9.81 22.90 13.66
N LEU A 22 -9.18 21.81 14.11
CA LEU A 22 -9.91 20.75 14.81
C LEU A 22 -10.40 21.20 16.17
N ALA A 23 -9.60 21.94 16.94
CA ALA A 23 -10.01 22.50 18.24
C ALA A 23 -11.17 23.49 18.12
N ALA A 24 -11.26 24.24 17.02
CA ALA A 24 -12.36 25.16 16.76
C ALA A 24 -13.68 24.45 16.41
N LEU A 25 -13.61 23.22 15.92
CA LEU A 25 -14.79 22.46 15.49
C LEU A 25 -15.37 21.58 16.60
N MET A 26 -14.54 21.09 17.52
CA MET A 26 -14.95 20.10 18.53
C MET A 26 -14.03 20.15 19.77
N ASN A 27 -14.61 19.83 20.92
CA ASN A 27 -13.79 19.51 22.08
C ASN A 27 -13.24 18.08 21.94
N VAL A 28 -12.01 17.95 21.45
CA VAL A 28 -11.42 16.63 21.10
C VAL A 28 -11.37 15.67 22.29
N THR A 29 -11.32 16.17 23.52
CA THR A 29 -11.21 15.32 24.72
C THR A 29 -12.47 14.50 25.01
N ASP A 30 -13.64 14.96 24.56
CA ASP A 30 -14.93 14.39 24.89
C ASP A 30 -15.54 13.51 23.77
N HIS A 31 -14.79 13.32 22.66
CA HIS A 31 -15.33 12.64 21.49
C HIS A 31 -14.63 11.31 21.22
N GLN A 32 -15.38 10.38 20.64
CA GLN A 32 -14.84 9.22 19.95
C GLN A 32 -14.56 9.63 18.50
N VAL A 33 -13.35 9.38 18.01
CA VAL A 33 -12.95 9.74 16.66
C VAL A 33 -12.78 8.48 15.83
N PHE A 34 -13.46 8.43 14.70
CA PHE A 34 -13.34 7.37 13.70
C PHE A 34 -12.69 7.97 12.46
N CYS A 35 -11.52 7.45 12.10
CA CYS A 35 -10.73 7.93 10.98
C CYS A 35 -10.55 6.82 9.94
N CYS A 36 -10.75 7.16 8.67
CA CYS A 36 -10.51 6.26 7.56
C CYS A 36 -9.85 7.03 6.41
N GLY A 37 -8.88 6.42 5.77
CA GLY A 37 -8.17 7.02 4.65
C GLY A 37 -6.81 6.38 4.39
N PRO A 38 -5.97 6.97 3.52
CA PRO A 38 -4.58 6.55 3.36
C PRO A 38 -3.82 6.58 4.69
N SER A 39 -2.89 5.63 4.90
CA SER A 39 -2.13 5.49 6.16
C SER A 39 -1.50 6.81 6.61
N GLY A 40 -0.74 7.48 5.73
CA GLY A 40 -0.13 8.77 6.06
C GLY A 40 -1.13 9.88 6.46
N PHE A 41 -2.36 9.85 5.95
CA PHE A 41 -3.41 10.76 6.40
C PHE A 41 -3.88 10.39 7.80
N MET A 42 -4.15 9.10 8.06
CA MET A 42 -4.63 8.62 9.36
C MET A 42 -3.59 8.88 10.45
N ASP A 43 -2.30 8.65 10.16
CA ASP A 43 -1.19 8.90 11.08
C ASP A 43 -1.08 10.39 11.41
N ALA A 44 -1.16 11.27 10.41
CA ALA A 44 -1.13 12.72 10.62
C ALA A 44 -2.31 13.20 11.47
N ILE A 45 -3.53 12.72 11.21
CA ILE A 45 -4.72 13.05 12.01
C ILE A 45 -4.58 12.55 13.43
N LYS A 46 -4.14 11.31 13.63
CA LYS A 46 -3.90 10.72 14.95
C LYS A 46 -2.94 11.58 15.77
N ASP A 47 -1.80 11.94 15.17
CA ASP A 47 -0.79 12.78 15.83
C ASP A 47 -1.34 14.15 16.24
N ILE A 48 -2.12 14.80 15.39
CA ILE A 48 -2.74 16.09 15.67
C ILE A 48 -3.73 15.97 16.83
N LEU A 49 -4.58 14.95 16.83
CA LEU A 49 -5.60 14.73 17.83
C LEU A 49 -5.00 14.37 19.20
N LEU A 50 -4.00 13.51 19.25
CA LEU A 50 -3.30 13.13 20.48
C LEU A 50 -2.58 14.35 21.09
N LYS A 51 -1.93 15.18 20.27
CA LYS A 51 -1.33 16.45 20.72
C LYS A 51 -2.38 17.44 21.21
N GLY A 52 -3.60 17.37 20.68
CA GLY A 52 -4.76 18.15 21.11
C GLY A 52 -5.42 17.64 22.39
N GLY A 53 -4.94 16.54 22.99
CA GLY A 53 -5.43 15.97 24.25
C GLY A 53 -6.48 14.88 24.11
N LEU A 54 -6.67 14.32 22.91
CA LEU A 54 -7.53 13.16 22.71
C LEU A 54 -6.98 11.96 23.50
N ASN A 55 -7.84 11.27 24.24
CA ASN A 55 -7.48 9.99 24.84
C ASN A 55 -7.17 8.96 23.72
N PRO A 56 -6.02 8.27 23.72
CA PRO A 56 -5.68 7.25 22.73
C PRO A 56 -6.76 6.19 22.52
N ASP A 57 -7.48 5.81 23.58
CA ASP A 57 -8.57 4.82 23.53
C ASP A 57 -9.82 5.33 22.80
N HIS A 58 -9.90 6.63 22.54
CA HIS A 58 -10.98 7.26 21.79
C HIS A 58 -10.68 7.45 20.30
N TYR A 59 -9.49 7.02 19.84
CA TYR A 59 -9.15 7.05 18.42
C TYR A 59 -9.30 5.67 17.79
N HIS A 60 -10.17 5.59 16.82
CA HIS A 60 -10.47 4.39 16.06
C HIS A 60 -10.13 4.62 14.59
N GLN A 61 -9.40 3.70 13.98
CA GLN A 61 -9.12 3.77 12.55
C GLN A 61 -9.49 2.47 11.84
N GLU A 62 -10.01 2.61 10.64
CA GLU A 62 -10.24 1.50 9.72
C GLU A 62 -9.26 1.61 8.56
N SER A 63 -8.35 0.63 8.45
CA SER A 63 -7.46 0.51 7.30
C SER A 63 -8.12 -0.37 6.25
N PHE A 64 -8.41 0.17 5.09
CA PHE A 64 -8.88 -0.60 3.93
C PHE A 64 -7.72 -1.19 3.13
N GLY A 65 -6.68 -1.67 3.81
CA GLY A 65 -5.58 -2.41 3.18
C GLY A 65 -4.62 -1.55 2.35
N THR A 66 -4.48 -0.26 2.68
CA THR A 66 -3.40 0.58 2.14
C THR A 66 -2.14 0.57 3.02
N ASP A 67 -2.05 -0.35 3.96
CA ASP A 67 -0.76 -0.65 4.57
C ASP A 67 0.10 -1.26 3.47
N VAL A 68 0.68 -0.36 2.69
CA VAL A 68 1.90 -0.66 1.97
C VAL A 68 2.89 -0.93 3.09
N THR A 69 3.04 -2.19 3.48
CA THR A 69 4.26 -2.60 4.16
C THR A 69 5.35 -2.05 3.25
N GLU A 70 6.04 -1.01 3.73
CA GLU A 70 7.30 -0.62 3.09
C GLU A 70 8.03 -1.93 2.88
N PRO A 71 8.59 -2.17 1.68
CA PRO A 71 9.31 -3.41 1.43
C PRO A 71 10.29 -3.55 2.59
N GLU A 72 10.13 -4.61 3.38
CA GLU A 72 11.06 -4.92 4.47
C GLU A 72 12.44 -4.72 3.89
N ALA A 73 13.31 -3.98 4.60
CA ALA A 73 14.61 -3.61 4.09
C ALA A 73 15.29 -4.89 3.58
N VAL A 74 15.39 -5.00 2.25
CA VAL A 74 15.96 -6.21 1.65
C VAL A 74 17.41 -6.25 2.07
N ASP A 75 17.82 -7.34 2.68
CA ASP A 75 19.23 -7.55 3.06
C ASP A 75 20.09 -7.39 1.80
N GLU A 76 21.01 -6.42 1.79
CA GLU A 76 21.92 -6.19 0.66
C GLU A 76 22.75 -7.43 0.33
N ASN A 77 22.95 -8.32 1.32
CA ASN A 77 23.61 -9.61 1.16
C ASN A 77 22.69 -10.76 0.73
N ALA A 78 21.37 -10.48 0.54
CA ALA A 78 20.42 -11.50 0.10
C ALA A 78 20.85 -12.12 -1.22
N GLU A 79 20.55 -13.41 -1.38
CA GLU A 79 20.81 -14.18 -2.59
C GLU A 79 20.23 -13.48 -3.83
N THR A 80 21.02 -13.45 -4.90
CA THR A 80 20.58 -12.90 -6.17
C THR A 80 19.80 -13.95 -6.93
N ILE A 81 18.59 -13.60 -7.34
CA ILE A 81 17.70 -14.44 -8.14
C ILE A 81 17.42 -13.78 -9.48
N THR A 82 16.94 -14.56 -10.43
CA THR A 82 16.71 -14.15 -11.80
C THR A 82 15.21 -14.08 -12.12
N ILE A 83 14.78 -12.95 -12.66
CA ILE A 83 13.40 -12.73 -13.10
C ILE A 83 13.38 -12.62 -14.61
N THR A 84 12.59 -13.45 -15.27
CA THR A 84 12.35 -13.38 -16.71
C THR A 84 10.95 -12.82 -16.97
N PHE A 85 10.87 -11.71 -17.69
CA PHE A 85 9.61 -11.12 -18.15
C PHE A 85 9.64 -11.02 -19.68
N LYS A 86 8.83 -11.82 -20.33
CA LYS A 86 8.89 -12.00 -21.80
C LYS A 86 10.32 -12.37 -22.24
N ASP A 87 10.96 -11.52 -23.06
CA ASP A 87 12.32 -11.72 -23.58
C ASP A 87 13.41 -11.01 -22.76
N LYS A 88 13.04 -10.43 -21.60
CA LYS A 88 13.97 -9.69 -20.75
C LYS A 88 14.24 -10.43 -19.46
N THR A 89 15.50 -10.42 -19.06
CA THR A 89 15.96 -11.03 -17.81
C THR A 89 16.63 -9.98 -16.93
N PHE A 90 16.29 -9.95 -15.64
CA PHE A 90 16.87 -9.03 -14.66
C PHE A 90 17.24 -9.79 -13.40
N ASN A 91 18.19 -9.23 -12.66
CA ASN A 91 18.54 -9.69 -11.33
C ASN A 91 17.71 -8.99 -10.28
N ALA A 92 17.28 -9.73 -9.27
CA ALA A 92 16.59 -9.25 -8.08
C ALA A 92 17.25 -9.85 -6.84
N LYS A 93 16.96 -9.31 -5.69
CA LYS A 93 17.33 -9.91 -4.42
C LYS A 93 16.16 -10.71 -3.86
N ARG A 94 16.47 -11.85 -3.25
CA ARG A 94 15.48 -12.62 -2.48
C ARG A 94 14.82 -11.71 -1.44
N GLY A 95 13.50 -11.77 -1.31
CA GLY A 95 12.73 -10.90 -0.41
C GLY A 95 12.22 -9.60 -1.06
N GLU A 96 12.69 -9.21 -2.25
CA GLU A 96 12.10 -8.07 -2.96
C GLU A 96 10.69 -8.39 -3.46
N THR A 97 9.83 -7.37 -3.53
CA THR A 97 8.53 -7.53 -4.20
C THR A 97 8.70 -7.46 -5.71
N LEU A 98 7.93 -8.26 -6.43
CA LEU A 98 7.97 -8.29 -7.89
C LEU A 98 7.72 -6.90 -8.50
N LEU A 99 6.76 -6.14 -7.95
CA LEU A 99 6.48 -4.77 -8.40
C LEU A 99 7.70 -3.85 -8.27
N SER A 100 8.45 -3.93 -7.16
CA SER A 100 9.66 -3.14 -6.95
C SER A 100 10.71 -3.44 -8.01
N VAL A 101 10.97 -4.73 -8.28
CA VAL A 101 11.96 -5.16 -9.28
C VAL A 101 11.56 -4.70 -10.68
N LEU A 102 10.31 -4.88 -11.07
CA LEU A 102 9.83 -4.44 -12.39
C LEU A 102 9.93 -2.93 -12.55
N THR A 103 9.58 -2.17 -11.51
CA THR A 103 9.67 -0.70 -11.50
C THR A 103 11.14 -0.23 -11.63
N LYS A 104 12.07 -0.82 -10.86
CA LYS A 104 13.52 -0.54 -10.97
C LYS A 104 14.04 -0.78 -12.39
N ASN A 105 13.50 -1.79 -13.09
CA ASN A 105 13.86 -2.12 -14.46
C ASN A 105 13.02 -1.38 -15.54
N LYS A 106 12.31 -0.31 -15.13
CA LYS A 106 11.50 0.56 -16.00
C LYS A 106 10.38 -0.18 -16.74
N ILE A 107 9.88 -1.26 -16.15
CA ILE A 107 8.70 -1.96 -16.64
C ILE A 107 7.48 -1.38 -15.95
N VAL A 108 6.57 -0.85 -16.75
CA VAL A 108 5.32 -0.28 -16.24
C VAL A 108 4.31 -1.40 -16.00
N VAL A 109 3.98 -1.63 -14.74
CA VAL A 109 2.91 -2.53 -14.33
C VAL A 109 1.72 -1.68 -13.89
N PRO A 110 0.52 -1.90 -14.43
CA PRO A 110 -0.68 -1.22 -13.94
C PRO A 110 -0.85 -1.49 -12.43
N THR A 111 -0.95 -0.44 -11.63
CA THR A 111 -1.12 -0.58 -10.18
C THR A 111 -2.12 0.44 -9.66
N ARG A 112 -2.86 0.08 -8.59
CA ARG A 112 -3.81 0.97 -7.94
C ARG A 112 -3.69 0.93 -6.42
N CYS A 113 -4.15 -0.14 -5.75
CA CYS A 113 -4.17 -0.24 -4.29
C CYS A 113 -2.80 -0.57 -3.65
N LYS A 114 -1.93 -1.30 -4.34
CA LYS A 114 -0.63 -1.82 -3.89
C LYS A 114 -0.68 -2.73 -2.65
N SER A 115 -1.87 -3.22 -2.29
CA SER A 115 -2.12 -4.05 -1.09
C SER A 115 -2.74 -5.41 -1.41
N GLY A 116 -2.73 -5.83 -2.67
CA GLY A 116 -3.27 -7.14 -3.06
C GLY A 116 -4.80 -7.25 -3.08
N MET A 117 -5.54 -6.12 -3.09
CA MET A 117 -7.01 -6.11 -3.03
C MET A 117 -7.69 -5.94 -4.39
N CYS A 118 -7.15 -5.10 -5.27
CA CYS A 118 -7.89 -4.64 -6.45
C CYS A 118 -7.62 -5.47 -7.72
N GLY A 119 -6.67 -6.39 -7.72
CA GLY A 119 -6.34 -7.21 -8.88
C GLY A 119 -5.64 -6.48 -10.04
N THR A 120 -5.46 -5.14 -9.99
CA THR A 120 -4.96 -4.34 -11.13
C THR A 120 -3.55 -4.73 -11.59
N CYS A 121 -2.69 -5.18 -10.66
CA CYS A 121 -1.31 -5.57 -10.95
C CYS A 121 -1.15 -7.08 -11.22
N GLN A 122 -2.19 -7.70 -11.76
CA GLN A 122 -2.22 -9.12 -12.11
C GLN A 122 -1.21 -9.45 -13.21
N MET A 123 -0.46 -10.52 -13.01
CA MET A 123 0.50 -11.07 -13.97
C MET A 123 0.38 -12.60 -14.00
N LYS A 124 0.86 -13.22 -15.07
CA LYS A 124 0.89 -14.67 -15.20
C LYS A 124 2.25 -15.22 -14.80
N LEU A 125 2.29 -16.06 -13.79
CA LEU A 125 3.47 -16.83 -13.41
C LEU A 125 3.58 -18.04 -14.34
N ILE A 126 4.69 -18.16 -15.04
CA ILE A 126 4.96 -19.26 -15.99
C ILE A 126 5.79 -20.35 -15.33
N SER A 127 6.77 -19.95 -14.51
CA SER A 127 7.62 -20.89 -13.77
C SER A 127 8.18 -20.25 -12.50
N GLY A 128 8.57 -21.09 -11.55
CA GLY A 128 9.06 -20.67 -10.24
C GLY A 128 7.96 -20.48 -9.22
N THR A 129 8.30 -19.90 -8.07
CA THR A 129 7.36 -19.68 -6.94
C THR A 129 7.53 -18.29 -6.38
N VAL A 130 6.43 -17.73 -5.86
CA VAL A 130 6.40 -16.47 -5.13
C VAL A 130 5.60 -16.65 -3.84
N ASP A 131 5.94 -15.89 -2.80
CA ASP A 131 5.09 -15.75 -1.63
C ASP A 131 4.13 -14.58 -1.83
N MET A 132 2.86 -14.86 -2.10
CA MET A 132 1.84 -13.86 -2.40
C MET A 132 0.87 -13.70 -1.22
N LYS A 133 0.89 -12.52 -0.59
CA LYS A 133 0.00 -12.16 0.52
C LYS A 133 -1.12 -11.23 0.04
N HIS A 134 -2.07 -11.76 -0.75
CA HIS A 134 -3.18 -10.96 -1.26
C HIS A 134 -4.36 -10.88 -0.27
N GLN A 135 -5.21 -9.87 -0.46
CA GLN A 135 -6.40 -9.61 0.35
C GLN A 135 -7.67 -9.66 -0.53
N GLY A 136 -7.81 -10.75 -1.30
CA GLY A 136 -8.99 -10.96 -2.15
C GLY A 136 -8.90 -10.36 -3.55
N GLY A 137 -7.75 -9.84 -3.98
CA GLY A 137 -7.56 -9.28 -5.33
C GLY A 137 -7.51 -10.31 -6.46
N LEU A 138 -7.44 -11.60 -6.13
CA LEU A 138 -7.59 -12.73 -7.07
C LEU A 138 -8.57 -13.74 -6.48
N SER A 139 -9.31 -14.43 -7.35
CA SER A 139 -10.08 -15.60 -6.98
C SER A 139 -9.18 -16.84 -6.89
N GLU A 140 -9.63 -17.88 -6.17
CA GLU A 140 -8.93 -19.18 -6.09
C GLU A 140 -8.67 -19.75 -7.49
N GLN A 141 -9.65 -19.69 -8.37
CA GLN A 141 -9.50 -20.13 -9.76
C GLN A 141 -8.35 -19.42 -10.49
N GLN A 142 -8.22 -18.10 -10.32
CA GLN A 142 -7.13 -17.33 -10.94
C GLN A 142 -5.76 -17.73 -10.37
N ILE A 143 -5.69 -18.01 -9.08
CA ILE A 143 -4.46 -18.50 -8.42
C ILE A 143 -4.08 -19.87 -8.96
N ASP A 144 -5.04 -20.80 -9.08
CA ASP A 144 -4.84 -22.13 -9.65
C ASP A 144 -4.41 -22.07 -11.12
N GLU A 145 -4.90 -21.09 -11.86
CA GLU A 145 -4.45 -20.79 -13.22
C GLU A 145 -3.05 -20.15 -13.27
N GLY A 146 -2.42 -19.85 -12.12
CA GLY A 146 -1.08 -19.29 -12.00
C GLY A 146 -1.03 -17.77 -12.12
N TYR A 147 -2.11 -17.05 -11.84
CA TYR A 147 -2.07 -15.60 -11.73
C TYR A 147 -1.52 -15.16 -10.37
N ILE A 148 -0.74 -14.10 -10.39
CA ILE A 148 -0.14 -13.46 -9.20
C ILE A 148 -0.36 -11.95 -9.24
N LEU A 149 -0.24 -11.30 -8.09
CA LEU A 149 -0.30 -9.84 -7.95
C LEU A 149 1.09 -9.28 -7.67
N ALA A 150 1.65 -8.54 -8.61
CA ALA A 150 3.02 -8.03 -8.52
C ALA A 150 3.28 -7.20 -7.24
N CYS A 151 2.28 -6.49 -6.72
CA CYS A 151 2.46 -5.60 -5.56
C CYS A 151 2.63 -6.32 -4.22
N CYS A 152 2.16 -7.55 -4.10
CA CYS A 152 2.18 -8.33 -2.84
C CYS A 152 2.81 -9.72 -3.02
N SER A 153 3.52 -9.95 -4.11
CA SER A 153 4.29 -11.17 -4.37
C SER A 153 5.76 -10.93 -4.05
N THR A 154 6.24 -11.61 -3.01
CA THR A 154 7.66 -11.61 -2.59
C THR A 154 8.42 -12.69 -3.35
N LEU A 155 9.60 -12.33 -3.81
CA LEU A 155 10.46 -13.17 -4.65
C LEU A 155 11.36 -14.05 -3.78
N ASN A 156 11.20 -15.36 -3.89
CA ASN A 156 11.97 -16.33 -3.14
C ASN A 156 12.77 -17.28 -4.03
N ASP A 157 12.55 -17.24 -5.34
CA ASP A 157 13.17 -18.13 -6.31
C ASP A 157 13.29 -17.45 -7.68
N ASN A 158 14.00 -18.09 -8.62
CA ASN A 158 13.98 -17.68 -10.03
C ASN A 158 12.59 -17.85 -10.60
N ILE A 159 12.06 -16.82 -11.24
CA ILE A 159 10.71 -16.86 -11.81
C ILE A 159 10.68 -16.41 -13.26
N SER A 160 9.69 -16.92 -14.01
CA SER A 160 9.30 -16.42 -15.32
C SER A 160 7.85 -15.96 -15.30
N ILE A 161 7.57 -14.80 -15.86
CA ILE A 161 6.26 -14.14 -15.87
C ILE A 161 5.93 -13.56 -17.24
N LEU A 162 4.61 -13.38 -17.49
CA LEU A 162 4.03 -12.73 -18.66
C LEU A 162 3.11 -11.59 -18.27
#